data_f3327d2603f0cf64b23343a99c5a23dd
#
_entry.id   f3327d2603f0cf64b23343a99c5a23dd
#
_cell.length_a   1.000
_cell.length_b   1.000
_cell.length_c   1.000
_cell.angle_alpha   90.00
_cell.angle_beta   90.00
_cell.angle_gamma   90.00
#
_symmetry.space_group_name_H-M   'P 1'
#
loop_
_entity.id
_entity.type
_entity.pdbx_description
1 polymer ?
#
loop_
_entity_poly.entity_id
_entity_poly.type
_entity_poly.pdbx_seq_one_letter_code
_entity_poly.pdbx_strand_id
1 'polypeptide(L)'
;MDYIIFAKKERMESLKQRRTIRKYQQKDISADLLNDLLETSFRASTVGNMQVYSVIVTRDAERKAKLAPAHFNQPMVRTAPVVLTFCIDLRRFSKW
;
A
#
# COMPACT_ATOMS: atom_id res chain seq x y z
N MET A 1 7.03 28.40 -11.81
CA MET A 1 8.30 27.64 -11.64
C MET A 1 8.65 27.43 -10.18
N ASP A 2 8.68 28.48 -9.38
CA ASP A 2 9.05 28.39 -7.96
C ASP A 2 8.09 27.50 -7.15
N TYR A 3 6.81 27.53 -7.46
CA TYR A 3 5.80 26.68 -6.81
C TYR A 3 6.07 25.17 -7.02
N ILE A 4 6.47 24.77 -8.21
CA ILE A 4 6.79 23.37 -8.52
C ILE A 4 8.06 22.93 -7.77
N ILE A 5 9.05 23.79 -7.64
CA ILE A 5 10.29 23.51 -6.91
C ILE A 5 10.01 23.34 -5.41
N PHE A 6 9.17 24.18 -4.82
CA PHE A 6 8.76 24.08 -3.42
C PHE A 6 8.03 22.75 -3.14
N ALA A 7 7.05 22.40 -3.95
CA ALA A 7 6.32 21.14 -3.81
C ALA A 7 7.26 19.93 -3.94
N LYS A 8 8.24 19.98 -4.83
CA LYS A 8 9.27 18.95 -4.95
C LYS A 8 10.13 18.84 -3.70
N LYS A 9 10.54 19.96 -3.12
CA LYS A 9 11.39 19.99 -1.94
C LYS A 9 10.71 19.33 -0.73
N GLU A 10 9.45 19.68 -0.47
CA GLU A 10 8.67 19.08 0.61
C GLU A 10 8.48 17.58 0.44
N ARG A 11 8.18 17.14 -0.78
CA ARG A 11 8.03 15.71 -1.10
C ARG A 11 9.35 14.94 -0.93
N MET A 12 10.45 15.53 -1.36
CA MET A 12 11.77 14.93 -1.19
C MET A 12 12.16 14.85 0.28
N GLU A 13 11.86 15.86 1.08
CA GLU A 13 12.13 15.87 2.50
C GLU A 13 11.34 14.76 3.23
N SER A 14 10.07 14.62 2.91
CA SER A 14 9.24 13.53 3.44
C SER A 14 9.82 12.15 3.12
N LEU A 15 10.30 11.95 1.91
CA LEU A 15 10.94 10.69 1.51
C LEU A 15 12.26 10.45 2.25
N LYS A 16 13.07 11.48 2.46
CA LYS A 16 14.33 11.39 3.19
C LYS A 16 14.14 11.08 4.67
N GLN A 17 13.11 11.64 5.26
CA GLN A 17 12.77 11.42 6.67
C GLN A 17 12.04 10.11 6.93
N ARG A 18 11.58 9.44 5.87
CA ARG A 18 10.88 8.17 5.98
C ARG A 18 11.80 7.10 6.59
N ARG A 19 11.25 6.33 7.48
CA ARG A 19 11.92 5.15 8.05
C ARG A 19 10.95 3.97 8.09
N THR A 20 11.51 2.79 8.15
CA THR A 20 10.72 1.57 8.28
C THR A 20 10.10 1.48 9.67
N ILE A 21 8.80 1.35 9.73
CA ILE A 21 8.04 1.21 10.97
C ILE A 21 7.40 -0.18 10.97
N ARG A 22 7.62 -0.93 12.04
CA ARG A 22 7.09 -2.29 12.21
C ARG A 22 6.15 -2.44 13.40
N LYS A 23 5.92 -1.36 14.14
CA LYS A 23 5.00 -1.31 15.26
C LYS A 23 3.93 -0.27 14.98
N TYR A 24 2.68 -0.69 14.97
CA TYR A 24 1.56 0.15 14.57
C TYR A 24 0.63 0.44 15.73
N GLN A 25 -0.04 1.57 15.68
CA GLN A 25 -1.11 1.89 16.61
C GLN A 25 -2.31 0.96 16.38
N GLN A 26 -2.98 0.59 17.46
CA GLN A 26 -4.23 -0.19 17.39
C GLN A 26 -5.42 0.74 17.11
N LYS A 27 -5.30 1.52 16.04
CA LYS A 27 -6.31 2.46 15.58
C LYS A 27 -6.72 2.05 14.16
N ASP A 28 -7.99 1.73 13.99
CA ASP A 28 -8.52 1.34 12.70
C ASP A 28 -8.49 2.52 11.70
N ILE A 29 -8.41 2.17 10.43
CA ILE A 29 -8.48 3.12 9.31
C ILE A 29 -9.89 3.09 8.77
N SER A 30 -10.54 4.26 8.65
CA SER A 30 -11.89 4.33 8.09
C SER A 30 -11.92 3.82 6.64
N ALA A 31 -13.05 3.26 6.24
CA ALA A 31 -13.24 2.79 4.88
C ALA A 31 -13.06 3.92 3.85
N ASP A 32 -13.55 5.12 4.16
CA ASP A 32 -13.42 6.29 3.29
C ASP A 32 -11.97 6.71 3.09
N LEU A 33 -11.19 6.75 4.17
CA LEU A 33 -9.76 7.08 4.10
C LEU A 33 -9.00 6.02 3.31
N LEU A 34 -9.28 4.75 3.53
CA LEU A 34 -8.63 3.65 2.83
C LEU A 34 -8.94 3.70 1.32
N ASN A 35 -10.20 3.92 0.97
CA ASN A 35 -10.62 4.04 -0.43
C ASN A 35 -9.94 5.22 -1.11
N ASP A 36 -9.83 6.36 -0.45
CA ASP A 36 -9.17 7.55 -0.97
C ASP A 36 -7.66 7.30 -1.20
N LEU A 37 -7.01 6.64 -0.25
CA LEU A 37 -5.60 6.25 -0.37
C LEU A 37 -5.36 5.30 -1.55
N LEU A 38 -6.21 4.29 -1.70
CA LEU A 38 -6.10 3.32 -2.80
C LEU A 38 -6.38 3.96 -4.15
N GLU A 39 -7.43 4.77 -4.25
CA GLU A 39 -7.77 5.50 -5.48
C GLU A 39 -6.63 6.42 -5.90
N THR A 40 -6.05 7.14 -4.96
CA THR A 40 -4.90 7.99 -5.23
C THR A 40 -3.68 7.17 -5.67
N SER A 41 -3.44 6.03 -5.05
CA SER A 41 -2.32 5.14 -5.38
C SER A 41 -2.45 4.54 -6.77
N PHE A 42 -3.67 4.23 -7.20
CA PHE A 42 -3.94 3.66 -8.54
C PHE A 42 -3.70 4.65 -9.70
N ARG A 43 -3.48 5.91 -9.38
CA ARG A 43 -3.06 6.91 -10.38
C ARG A 43 -1.58 6.81 -10.75
N ALA A 44 -0.81 5.96 -10.08
CA ALA A 44 0.59 5.74 -10.43
C ALA A 44 0.71 5.20 -11.86
N SER A 45 1.72 5.69 -12.58
CA SER A 45 1.96 5.28 -13.97
C SER A 45 2.37 3.83 -14.06
N THR A 46 1.83 3.14 -15.06
CA THR A 46 2.24 1.77 -15.42
C THR A 46 2.63 1.71 -16.89
N VAL A 47 3.43 0.72 -17.27
CA VAL A 47 3.88 0.57 -18.65
C VAL A 47 2.67 0.34 -19.57
N GLY A 48 2.53 1.20 -20.58
CA GLY A 48 1.39 1.14 -21.50
C GLY A 48 0.02 1.31 -20.83
N ASN A 49 -0.03 1.83 -19.60
CA ASN A 49 -1.22 1.92 -18.77
C ASN A 49 -1.94 0.58 -18.59
N MET A 50 -1.19 -0.51 -18.59
CA MET A 50 -1.75 -1.87 -18.50
C MET A 50 -2.30 -2.22 -17.11
N GLN A 51 -1.77 -1.59 -16.06
CA GLN A 51 -2.22 -1.75 -14.68
C GLN A 51 -2.34 -3.22 -14.26
N VAL A 52 -1.27 -3.96 -14.47
CA VAL A 52 -1.21 -5.42 -14.29
C VAL A 52 -0.95 -5.83 -12.83
N TYR A 53 -1.56 -5.13 -11.91
CA TYR A 53 -1.48 -5.46 -10.48
C TYR A 53 -2.87 -5.43 -9.85
N SER A 54 -2.99 -6.11 -8.73
CA SER A 54 -4.19 -6.10 -7.89
C SER A 54 -3.78 -5.91 -6.44
N VAL A 55 -4.63 -5.30 -5.63
CA VAL A 55 -4.38 -5.07 -4.21
C VAL A 55 -5.45 -5.80 -3.41
N ILE A 56 -5.02 -6.67 -2.51
CA ILE A 56 -5.91 -7.36 -1.58
C ILE A 56 -5.84 -6.63 -0.25
N VAL A 57 -7.00 -6.19 0.23
CA VAL A 57 -7.14 -5.50 1.52
C VAL A 57 -7.57 -6.52 2.55
N THR A 58 -6.76 -6.73 3.57
CA THR A 58 -7.05 -7.68 4.65
C THR A 58 -7.19 -6.92 5.97
N ARG A 59 -8.38 -6.96 6.56
CA ARG A 59 -8.70 -6.33 7.84
C ARG A 59 -9.04 -7.36 8.93
N ASP A 60 -9.58 -8.49 8.52
CA ASP A 60 -10.02 -9.53 9.42
C ASP A 60 -8.84 -10.17 10.16
N ALA A 61 -8.96 -10.27 11.49
CA ALA A 61 -7.89 -10.78 12.34
C ALA A 61 -7.52 -12.25 12.02
N GLU A 62 -8.51 -13.08 11.72
CA GLU A 62 -8.29 -14.48 11.37
C GLU A 62 -7.55 -14.60 10.03
N ARG A 63 -7.95 -13.81 9.04
CA ARG A 63 -7.30 -13.80 7.73
C ARG A 63 -5.87 -13.27 7.82
N LYS A 64 -5.63 -12.25 8.62
CA LYS A 64 -4.27 -11.75 8.89
C LYS A 64 -3.41 -12.82 9.54
N ALA A 65 -3.95 -13.58 10.49
CA ALA A 65 -3.24 -14.67 11.12
C ALA A 65 -2.90 -15.79 10.12
N LYS A 66 -3.78 -16.10 9.18
CA LYS A 66 -3.52 -17.06 8.11
C LYS A 66 -2.48 -16.56 7.10
N LEU A 67 -2.39 -15.25 6.91
CA LEU A 67 -1.43 -14.62 6.01
C LEU A 67 -0.02 -14.56 6.61
N ALA A 68 0.10 -14.49 7.94
CA ALA A 68 1.37 -14.29 8.64
C ALA A 68 2.46 -15.32 8.28
N PRO A 69 2.19 -16.63 8.13
CA PRO A 69 3.21 -17.60 7.75
C PRO A 69 3.88 -17.29 6.40
N ALA A 70 3.15 -16.73 5.44
CA ALA A 70 3.68 -16.32 4.15
C ALA A 70 4.66 -15.15 4.26
N HIS A 71 4.65 -14.43 5.37
CA HIS A 71 5.52 -13.30 5.68
C HIS A 71 6.46 -13.61 6.85
N PHE A 72 6.94 -14.85 6.95
CA PHE A 72 7.88 -15.30 7.99
C PHE A 72 7.36 -15.13 9.42
N ASN A 73 6.05 -15.19 9.62
CA ASN A 73 5.39 -15.00 10.92
C ASN A 73 5.76 -13.69 11.63
N GLN A 74 6.05 -12.64 10.88
CA GLN A 74 6.36 -11.34 11.48
C GLN A 74 5.15 -10.79 12.24
N PRO A 75 5.34 -10.35 13.50
CA PRO A 75 4.20 -9.93 14.35
C PRO A 75 3.36 -8.80 13.76
N MET A 76 3.98 -7.91 12.99
CA MET A 76 3.31 -6.76 12.39
C MET A 76 2.19 -7.16 11.41
N VAL A 77 2.27 -8.33 10.80
CA VAL A 77 1.20 -8.82 9.89
C VAL A 77 -0.09 -9.07 10.66
N ARG A 78 0.01 -9.53 11.91
CA ARG A 78 -1.15 -9.74 12.77
C ARG A 78 -1.65 -8.47 13.45
N THR A 79 -0.73 -7.58 13.80
CA THR A 79 -1.04 -6.41 14.63
C THR A 79 -1.42 -5.16 13.83
N ALA A 80 -1.02 -5.04 12.57
CA ALA A 80 -1.42 -3.92 11.74
C ALA A 80 -2.96 -3.91 11.56
N PRO A 81 -3.60 -2.74 11.65
CA PRO A 81 -5.05 -2.64 11.43
C PRO A 81 -5.48 -3.11 10.04
N VAL A 82 -4.67 -2.83 9.04
CA VAL A 82 -4.91 -3.21 7.65
C VAL A 82 -3.63 -3.74 7.03
N VAL A 83 -3.73 -4.82 6.29
CA VAL A 83 -2.62 -5.34 5.46
C VAL A 83 -3.01 -5.22 3.99
N LEU A 84 -2.14 -4.58 3.21
CA LEU A 84 -2.30 -4.46 1.77
C LEU A 84 -1.34 -5.42 1.08
N THR A 85 -1.87 -6.35 0.30
CA THR A 85 -1.06 -7.29 -0.48
C THR A 85 -1.13 -6.90 -1.95
N PHE A 86 0.01 -6.52 -2.51
CA PHE A 86 0.14 -6.19 -3.92
C PHE A 86 0.49 -7.44 -4.69
N CYS A 87 -0.35 -7.77 -5.68
CA CYS A 87 -0.20 -8.97 -6.49
C CYS A 87 0.03 -8.59 -7.95
N ILE A 88 0.93 -9.30 -8.64
CA ILE A 88 1.09 -9.19 -10.09
C ILE A 88 -0.07 -9.94 -10.73
N ASP A 89 -0.79 -9.30 -11.64
CA ASP A 89 -1.93 -9.89 -12.35
C ASP A 89 -1.50 -10.38 -13.75
N LEU A 90 -0.95 -11.58 -13.79
CA LEU A 90 -0.49 -12.19 -15.04
C LEU A 90 -1.63 -12.48 -16.02
N ARG A 91 -2.81 -12.79 -15.50
CA ARG A 91 -4.00 -13.03 -16.34
C ARG A 91 -4.41 -11.76 -17.08
N ARG A 92 -4.40 -10.63 -16.41
CA ARG A 92 -4.68 -9.33 -17.03
C ARG A 92 -3.63 -9.00 -18.07
N PHE A 93 -2.37 -9.22 -17.77
CA PHE A 93 -1.26 -9.02 -18.71
C PHE A 93 -1.41 -9.88 -19.96
N SER A 94 -1.78 -11.15 -19.84
CA SER A 94 -1.91 -12.07 -20.98
C SER A 94 -3.05 -11.71 -21.94
N LYS A 95 -3.96 -10.82 -21.55
CA LYS A 95 -5.07 -10.36 -22.39
C LYS A 95 -4.75 -9.09 -23.19
N TRP A 96 -3.60 -8.51 -22.96
CA TRP A 96 -3.10 -7.37 -23.72
C TRP A 96 -2.30 -7.85 -24.93
#